data_15a54cd12978a8c05c3006212ae32ea5
#
_entry.id   15a54cd12978a8c05c3006212ae32ea5
#
_cell.length_a   1.000
_cell.length_b   1.000
_cell.length_c   1.000
_cell.angle_alpha   90.00
_cell.angle_beta   90.00
_cell.angle_gamma   90.00
#
_symmetry.space_group_name_H-M   'P 1'
#
loop_
_entity.id
_entity.type
_entity.pdbx_description
1 polymer ?
#
loop_
_entity_poly.entity_id
_entity_poly.type
_entity_poly.pdbx_seq_one_letter_code
_entity_poly.pdbx_strand_id
1 'polypeptide(L)'
;MDGFLFNSRPLDEYTLADSVIPTTRREVFTLSSGDATIYGYYVKQPDSLRVEPHPVIVYHHGNYGHLQYYWDRVELLYKTGADVLVYDYRGFGKSTGTSSEASMIEDATAVLNYLYSRTDVDTTQIYHYGFSLGGFPALYSAANLHTAKGVITESIFASGEALIQTGTLVNIPGSYLLKGEYNNVALAQKRTCPLLMLHGGSDTFIPFAVHAQSIYDAARQPKTLIKVDGAEHEGVPQAFGYDFYISRIRAFIRGN
;
A
#
# COMPACT_ATOMS: atom_id res chain seq x y z
N MET A 1 18.95 11.04 7.10
CA MET A 1 18.79 11.41 5.67
C MET A 1 17.56 10.73 5.00
N ASP A 2 16.55 10.32 5.77
CA ASP A 2 15.34 9.69 5.21
C ASP A 2 14.46 10.64 4.39
N GLY A 3 14.73 11.96 4.41
CA GLY A 3 14.02 12.95 3.60
C GLY A 3 14.09 12.76 2.07
N PHE A 4 14.97 11.88 1.59
CA PHE A 4 15.00 11.49 0.18
C PHE A 4 13.86 10.50 -0.14
N LEU A 5 13.53 9.62 0.80
CA LEU A 5 12.50 8.60 0.60
C LEU A 5 11.09 9.12 0.94
N PHE A 6 10.97 10.14 1.77
CA PHE A 6 9.68 10.69 2.21
C PHE A 6 9.47 12.10 1.62
N ASN A 7 8.73 12.19 0.54
CA ASN A 7 8.33 13.45 -0.08
C ASN A 7 6.94 13.87 0.42
N SER A 8 6.83 13.95 1.74
CA SER A 8 5.59 14.30 2.43
C SER A 8 5.21 15.77 2.25
N ARG A 9 3.92 16.04 2.23
CA ARG A 9 3.35 17.40 2.23
C ARG A 9 2.28 17.48 3.30
N PRO A 10 2.50 18.23 4.38
CA PRO A 10 1.46 18.52 5.35
C PRO A 10 0.27 19.24 4.68
N LEU A 11 -0.94 18.92 5.14
CA LEU A 11 -2.18 19.51 4.63
C LEU A 11 -3.18 19.63 5.78
N ASP A 12 -3.82 20.79 5.90
CA ASP A 12 -4.80 21.02 6.98
C ASP A 12 -6.19 20.45 6.65
N GLU A 13 -6.58 20.49 5.35
CA GLU A 13 -7.88 20.04 4.90
C GLU A 13 -7.78 19.26 3.57
N TYR A 14 -8.55 18.16 3.46
CA TYR A 14 -8.64 17.38 2.23
C TYR A 14 -9.85 17.83 1.38
N THR A 15 -9.63 17.95 0.08
CA THR A 15 -10.68 18.07 -0.92
C THR A 15 -10.72 16.78 -1.73
N LEU A 16 -11.55 15.82 -1.29
CA LEU A 16 -11.66 14.50 -1.91
C LEU A 16 -12.86 14.47 -2.86
N ALA A 17 -12.65 13.96 -4.08
CA ALA A 17 -13.74 13.74 -5.04
C ALA A 17 -14.83 12.84 -4.45
N ASP A 18 -16.11 13.12 -4.73
CA ASP A 18 -17.27 12.42 -4.17
C ASP A 18 -18.14 11.69 -5.22
N SER A 19 -17.73 11.76 -6.48
CA SER A 19 -18.47 11.14 -7.60
C SER A 19 -18.50 9.61 -7.54
N VAL A 20 -17.46 8.98 -6.99
CA VAL A 20 -17.36 7.52 -6.84
C VAL A 20 -17.65 7.09 -5.41
N ILE A 21 -17.09 7.80 -4.44
CA ILE A 21 -17.25 7.54 -3.02
C ILE A 21 -17.96 8.71 -2.37
N PRO A 22 -19.27 8.62 -2.11
CA PRO A 22 -20.02 9.69 -1.43
C PRO A 22 -19.44 10.00 -0.04
N THR A 23 -19.54 11.25 0.40
CA THR A 23 -19.06 11.67 1.73
C THR A 23 -19.69 10.87 2.87
N THR A 24 -20.95 10.45 2.71
CA THR A 24 -21.68 9.61 3.69
C THR A 24 -21.10 8.21 3.86
N ARG A 25 -20.16 7.78 3.00
CA ARG A 25 -19.46 6.50 3.08
C ARG A 25 -18.05 6.60 3.66
N ARG A 26 -17.62 7.80 4.02
CA ARG A 26 -16.28 8.10 4.53
C ARG A 26 -16.35 8.34 6.03
N GLU A 27 -15.80 7.43 6.78
CA GLU A 27 -15.62 7.55 8.23
C GLU A 27 -14.19 8.05 8.49
N VAL A 28 -14.06 9.26 9.04
CA VAL A 28 -12.76 9.80 9.46
C VAL A 28 -12.33 9.11 10.75
N PHE A 29 -11.06 8.77 10.84
CA PHE A 29 -10.46 8.33 12.10
C PHE A 29 -9.14 9.04 12.38
N THR A 30 -8.79 9.10 13.67
CA THR A 30 -7.48 9.49 14.16
C THR A 30 -7.01 8.45 15.18
N LEU A 31 -5.74 8.08 15.12
CA LEU A 31 -5.14 7.06 15.97
C LEU A 31 -3.86 7.59 16.60
N SER A 32 -3.58 7.20 17.85
CA SER A 32 -2.27 7.39 18.44
C SER A 32 -1.30 6.32 17.91
N SER A 33 -0.11 6.74 17.48
CA SER A 33 0.98 5.88 17.06
C SER A 33 2.28 6.41 17.66
N GLY A 34 2.72 5.83 18.79
CA GLY A 34 3.79 6.40 19.59
C GLY A 34 3.45 7.83 20.03
N ASP A 35 4.31 8.78 19.66
CA ASP A 35 4.15 10.22 19.91
C ASP A 35 3.41 10.97 18.82
N ALA A 36 2.98 10.27 17.76
CA ALA A 36 2.29 10.84 16.62
C ALA A 36 0.79 10.53 16.61
N THR A 37 0.04 11.37 15.90
CA THR A 37 -1.37 11.13 15.55
C THR A 37 -1.45 10.78 14.08
N ILE A 38 -2.04 9.65 13.75
CA ILE A 38 -2.29 9.17 12.40
C ILE A 38 -3.72 9.50 12.00
N TYR A 39 -3.88 10.07 10.82
CA TYR A 39 -5.17 10.47 10.25
C TYR A 39 -5.50 9.60 9.02
N GLY A 40 -6.77 9.23 8.87
CA GLY A 40 -7.19 8.44 7.73
C GLY A 40 -8.71 8.37 7.55
N TYR A 41 -9.09 7.60 6.55
CA TYR A 41 -10.48 7.32 6.21
C TYR A 41 -10.74 5.81 6.16
N TYR A 42 -11.83 5.39 6.78
CA TYR A 42 -12.45 4.10 6.53
C TYR A 42 -13.64 4.29 5.60
N VAL A 43 -13.57 3.73 4.43
CA VAL A 43 -14.56 3.88 3.35
C VAL A 43 -15.40 2.63 3.26
N LYS A 44 -16.69 2.75 3.53
CA LYS A 44 -17.62 1.60 3.61
C LYS A 44 -18.42 1.40 2.33
N GLN A 45 -18.52 0.15 1.92
CA GLN A 45 -19.49 -0.26 0.91
C GLN A 45 -20.92 -0.08 1.43
N PRO A 46 -21.92 0.18 0.55
CA PRO A 46 -23.32 0.08 0.93
C PRO A 46 -23.67 -1.32 1.44
N ASP A 47 -24.44 -1.42 2.51
CA ASP A 47 -24.84 -2.72 3.08
C ASP A 47 -25.51 -3.64 2.05
N SER A 48 -26.24 -3.06 1.11
CA SER A 48 -26.87 -3.79 0.00
C SER A 48 -25.87 -4.41 -0.99
N LEU A 49 -24.60 -3.98 -0.98
CA LEU A 49 -23.52 -4.48 -1.84
C LEU A 49 -22.50 -5.32 -1.06
N ARG A 50 -22.62 -5.36 0.27
CA ARG A 50 -21.74 -6.19 1.11
C ARG A 50 -22.14 -7.65 0.96
N VAL A 51 -21.19 -8.47 0.53
CA VAL A 51 -21.35 -9.93 0.40
C VAL A 51 -20.41 -10.57 1.40
N GLU A 52 -20.93 -11.36 2.30
CA GLU A 52 -20.13 -12.05 3.31
C GLU A 52 -19.45 -13.31 2.72
N PRO A 53 -18.19 -13.60 3.08
CA PRO A 53 -17.30 -12.82 3.92
C PRO A 53 -16.85 -11.52 3.24
N HIS A 54 -16.92 -10.38 3.99
CA HIS A 54 -16.71 -9.06 3.40
C HIS A 54 -15.25 -8.60 3.52
N PRO A 55 -14.55 -8.36 2.38
CA PRO A 55 -13.15 -7.99 2.41
C PRO A 55 -12.93 -6.52 2.80
N VAL A 56 -11.85 -6.27 3.54
CA VAL A 56 -11.30 -4.95 3.82
C VAL A 56 -9.91 -4.84 3.21
N ILE A 57 -9.66 -3.80 2.45
CA ILE A 57 -8.33 -3.47 1.91
C ILE A 57 -7.72 -2.34 2.74
N VAL A 58 -6.59 -2.60 3.39
CA VAL A 58 -5.75 -1.57 3.99
C VAL A 58 -4.81 -1.05 2.91
N TYR A 59 -5.03 0.20 2.49
CA TYR A 59 -4.22 0.83 1.46
C TYR A 59 -3.06 1.62 2.06
N HIS A 60 -1.85 1.22 1.74
CA HIS A 60 -0.59 1.87 2.04
C HIS A 60 -0.11 2.63 0.81
N HIS A 61 -0.16 3.96 0.87
CA HIS A 61 0.12 4.82 -0.29
C HIS A 61 1.62 5.01 -0.59
N GLY A 62 1.93 5.66 -1.70
CA GLY A 62 3.31 5.95 -2.11
C GLY A 62 3.97 7.08 -1.30
N ASN A 63 5.16 7.50 -1.72
CA ASN A 63 6.00 8.44 -0.95
C ASN A 63 5.72 9.92 -1.20
N TYR A 64 4.77 10.27 -2.09
CA TYR A 64 4.53 11.66 -2.46
C TYR A 64 3.28 12.24 -1.82
N GLY A 65 3.38 13.48 -1.33
CA GLY A 65 2.22 14.27 -0.94
C GLY A 65 1.51 13.73 0.31
N HIS A 66 0.32 13.19 0.13
CA HIS A 66 -0.60 12.71 1.16
C HIS A 66 -1.72 11.87 0.53
N LEU A 67 -2.60 11.27 1.33
CA LEU A 67 -3.68 10.37 0.88
C LEU A 67 -4.60 10.95 -0.20
N GLN A 68 -4.84 12.27 -0.22
CA GLN A 68 -5.64 12.91 -1.26
C GLN A 68 -5.02 12.77 -2.66
N TYR A 69 -3.70 12.75 -2.75
CA TYR A 69 -2.99 12.54 -4.02
C TYR A 69 -3.28 11.17 -4.62
N TYR A 70 -3.58 10.19 -3.76
CA TYR A 70 -3.85 8.80 -4.14
C TYR A 70 -5.33 8.43 -4.06
N TRP A 71 -6.23 9.43 -3.99
CA TRP A 71 -7.66 9.16 -3.81
C TRP A 71 -8.29 8.45 -5.01
N ASP A 72 -7.83 8.68 -6.21
CA ASP A 72 -8.21 7.94 -7.42
C ASP A 72 -7.98 6.43 -7.26
N ARG A 73 -6.87 6.04 -6.64
CA ARG A 73 -6.55 4.63 -6.37
C ARG A 73 -7.45 4.06 -5.27
N VAL A 74 -7.82 4.85 -4.27
CA VAL A 74 -8.85 4.47 -3.28
C VAL A 74 -10.17 4.19 -3.99
N GLU A 75 -10.57 5.02 -4.95
CA GLU A 75 -11.79 4.82 -5.74
C GLU A 75 -11.76 3.54 -6.58
N LEU A 76 -10.61 3.20 -7.18
CA LEU A 76 -10.45 1.94 -7.90
C LEU A 76 -10.56 0.72 -6.98
N LEU A 77 -9.92 0.78 -5.80
CA LEU A 77 -10.02 -0.27 -4.79
C LEU A 77 -11.46 -0.41 -4.26
N TYR A 78 -12.15 0.69 -4.02
CA TYR A 78 -13.57 0.69 -3.63
C TYR A 78 -14.46 0.01 -4.66
N LYS A 79 -14.21 0.23 -5.96
CA LYS A 79 -14.94 -0.43 -7.06
C LYS A 79 -14.73 -1.95 -7.09
N THR A 80 -13.77 -2.51 -6.37
CA THR A 80 -13.63 -3.98 -6.22
C THR A 80 -14.73 -4.61 -5.39
N GLY A 81 -15.47 -3.80 -4.61
CA GLY A 81 -16.50 -4.24 -3.67
C GLY A 81 -15.98 -4.51 -2.26
N ALA A 82 -14.73 -4.17 -1.97
CA ALA A 82 -14.17 -4.18 -0.62
C ALA A 82 -14.41 -2.85 0.10
N ASP A 83 -14.48 -2.86 1.43
CA ASP A 83 -14.23 -1.67 2.22
C ASP A 83 -12.76 -1.27 2.07
N VAL A 84 -12.44 0.02 2.16
CA VAL A 84 -11.06 0.51 2.02
C VAL A 84 -10.69 1.37 3.21
N LEU A 85 -9.58 1.02 3.88
CA LEU A 85 -8.96 1.88 4.86
C LEU A 85 -7.73 2.52 4.22
N VAL A 86 -7.64 3.84 4.21
CA VAL A 86 -6.47 4.61 3.76
C VAL A 86 -6.06 5.59 4.85
N TYR A 87 -4.77 5.78 5.03
CA TYR A 87 -4.23 6.67 6.06
C TYR A 87 -2.96 7.34 5.59
N ASP A 88 -2.66 8.51 6.15
CA ASP A 88 -1.37 9.14 5.99
C ASP A 88 -0.39 8.62 7.05
N TYR A 89 0.81 8.25 6.62
CA TYR A 89 1.92 7.97 7.54
C TYR A 89 2.25 9.22 8.36
N ARG A 90 2.86 9.06 9.52
CA ARG A 90 3.32 10.23 10.29
C ARG A 90 4.15 11.19 9.43
N GLY A 91 3.90 12.49 9.56
CA GLY A 91 4.52 13.55 8.76
C GLY A 91 3.91 13.76 7.38
N PHE A 92 2.94 12.93 6.96
CA PHE A 92 2.17 13.12 5.72
C PHE A 92 0.80 13.73 6.03
N GLY A 93 0.32 14.59 5.14
CA GLY A 93 -1.01 15.17 5.19
C GLY A 93 -1.38 15.73 6.57
N LYS A 94 -2.41 15.18 7.19
CA LYS A 94 -2.89 15.58 8.53
C LYS A 94 -2.25 14.78 9.66
N SER A 95 -1.42 13.77 9.36
CA SER A 95 -0.71 13.00 10.37
C SER A 95 0.50 13.77 10.90
N THR A 96 0.71 13.75 12.22
CA THR A 96 1.82 14.47 12.87
C THR A 96 3.10 13.63 12.89
N GLY A 97 4.20 14.20 13.36
CA GLY A 97 5.47 13.48 13.58
C GLY A 97 6.38 13.44 12.34
N THR A 98 7.31 12.48 12.31
CA THR A 98 8.33 12.35 11.24
C THR A 98 8.46 10.91 10.79
N SER A 99 8.48 10.69 9.48
CA SER A 99 8.56 9.37 8.88
C SER A 99 9.95 8.74 8.98
N SER A 100 9.95 7.43 9.21
CA SER A 100 11.10 6.53 9.17
C SER A 100 10.62 5.11 8.88
N GLU A 101 11.53 4.16 8.63
CA GLU A 101 11.17 2.74 8.51
C GLU A 101 10.45 2.22 9.75
N ALA A 102 11.00 2.50 10.93
CA ALA A 102 10.41 2.07 12.20
C ALA A 102 9.03 2.69 12.42
N SER A 103 8.89 3.98 12.12
CA SER A 103 7.62 4.65 12.29
C SER A 103 6.53 4.19 11.32
N MET A 104 6.87 3.80 10.10
CA MET A 104 5.89 3.18 9.18
C MET A 104 5.35 1.85 9.73
N ILE A 105 6.20 1.09 10.43
CA ILE A 105 5.80 -0.15 11.11
C ILE A 105 4.83 0.15 12.27
N GLU A 106 5.16 1.14 13.10
CA GLU A 106 4.31 1.56 14.22
C GLU A 106 2.95 2.05 13.72
N ASP A 107 2.94 2.88 12.68
CA ASP A 107 1.72 3.43 12.08
C ASP A 107 0.83 2.31 11.50
N ALA A 108 1.42 1.37 10.74
CA ALA A 108 0.70 0.22 10.22
C ALA A 108 0.15 -0.67 11.34
N THR A 109 0.90 -0.82 12.44
CA THR A 109 0.46 -1.57 13.62
C THR A 109 -0.73 -0.89 14.29
N ALA A 110 -0.69 0.43 14.48
CA ALA A 110 -1.80 1.19 15.06
C ALA A 110 -3.07 1.08 14.19
N VAL A 111 -2.93 1.17 12.87
CA VAL A 111 -4.04 1.00 11.91
C VAL A 111 -4.64 -0.40 11.98
N LEU A 112 -3.83 -1.44 12.06
CA LEU A 112 -4.32 -2.81 12.20
C LEU A 112 -5.04 -3.01 13.54
N ASN A 113 -4.49 -2.53 14.65
CA ASN A 113 -5.13 -2.59 15.96
C ASN A 113 -6.49 -1.89 15.95
N TYR A 114 -6.61 -0.75 15.26
CA TYR A 114 -7.90 -0.10 15.04
C TYR A 114 -8.89 -1.00 14.31
N LEU A 115 -8.49 -1.64 13.19
CA LEU A 115 -9.38 -2.58 12.49
C LEU A 115 -9.79 -3.76 13.37
N TYR A 116 -8.85 -4.31 14.16
CA TYR A 116 -9.15 -5.42 15.08
C TYR A 116 -10.06 -5.02 16.24
N SER A 117 -10.14 -3.73 16.60
CA SER A 117 -11.06 -3.22 17.63
C SER A 117 -12.48 -2.99 17.12
N ARG A 118 -12.70 -3.01 15.80
CA ARG A 118 -14.00 -2.77 15.18
C ARG A 118 -14.87 -4.02 15.21
N THR A 119 -16.12 -3.85 15.57
CA THR A 119 -17.13 -4.94 15.60
C THR A 119 -17.82 -5.17 14.26
N ASP A 120 -17.67 -4.23 13.32
CA ASP A 120 -18.26 -4.26 11.97
C ASP A 120 -17.28 -4.71 10.88
N VAL A 121 -16.10 -5.20 11.26
CA VAL A 121 -15.04 -5.70 10.37
C VAL A 121 -14.82 -7.20 10.62
N ASP A 122 -14.86 -8.00 9.56
CA ASP A 122 -14.35 -9.37 9.58
C ASP A 122 -12.83 -9.37 9.48
N THR A 123 -12.15 -9.48 10.61
CA THR A 123 -10.68 -9.44 10.70
C THR A 123 -9.99 -10.62 10.01
N THR A 124 -10.73 -11.66 9.59
CA THR A 124 -10.21 -12.76 8.79
C THR A 124 -10.14 -12.43 7.30
N GLN A 125 -10.72 -11.30 6.87
CA GLN A 125 -10.81 -10.86 5.48
C GLN A 125 -10.02 -9.57 5.23
N ILE A 126 -8.95 -9.31 5.99
CA ILE A 126 -8.09 -8.15 5.79
C ILE A 126 -7.04 -8.46 4.71
N TYR A 127 -7.02 -7.60 3.69
CA TYR A 127 -6.03 -7.57 2.63
C TYR A 127 -5.18 -6.31 2.74
N HIS A 128 -3.90 -6.42 2.47
CA HIS A 128 -3.02 -5.26 2.35
C HIS A 128 -2.81 -4.92 0.89
N TYR A 129 -2.90 -3.65 0.55
CA TYR A 129 -2.51 -3.13 -0.75
C TYR A 129 -1.43 -2.08 -0.57
N GLY A 130 -0.27 -2.26 -1.22
CA GLY A 130 0.86 -1.33 -1.15
C GLY A 130 1.28 -0.82 -2.51
N PHE A 131 1.29 0.52 -2.69
CA PHE A 131 1.82 1.17 -3.89
C PHE A 131 3.19 1.78 -3.58
N SER A 132 4.20 1.48 -4.42
CA SER A 132 5.53 2.10 -4.32
C SER A 132 6.12 1.93 -2.90
N LEU A 133 6.37 3.02 -2.15
CA LEU A 133 6.80 3.01 -0.76
C LEU A 133 5.86 2.17 0.13
N GLY A 134 4.56 2.24 -0.13
CA GLY A 134 3.53 1.51 0.63
C GLY A 134 3.65 -0.02 0.55
N GLY A 135 4.44 -0.54 -0.39
CA GLY A 135 4.75 -1.96 -0.45
C GLY A 135 5.45 -2.49 0.79
N PHE A 136 6.28 -1.64 1.43
CA PHE A 136 6.99 -2.00 2.64
C PHE A 136 6.05 -2.27 3.83
N PRO A 137 5.21 -1.34 4.28
CA PRO A 137 4.27 -1.62 5.38
C PRO A 137 3.22 -2.67 5.03
N ALA A 138 2.83 -2.82 3.75
CA ALA A 138 1.91 -3.88 3.33
C ALA A 138 2.53 -5.27 3.52
N LEU A 139 3.74 -5.50 3.02
CA LEU A 139 4.46 -6.77 3.18
C LEU A 139 4.88 -7.00 4.63
N TYR A 140 5.30 -5.96 5.35
CA TYR A 140 5.66 -6.05 6.76
C TYR A 140 4.48 -6.52 7.60
N SER A 141 3.31 -5.90 7.42
CA SER A 141 2.09 -6.28 8.12
C SER A 141 1.74 -7.75 7.91
N ALA A 142 1.77 -8.21 6.66
CA ALA A 142 1.47 -9.59 6.32
C ALA A 142 2.51 -10.61 6.81
N ALA A 143 3.78 -10.19 6.97
CA ALA A 143 4.87 -11.07 7.39
C ALA A 143 5.05 -11.13 8.91
N ASN A 144 4.67 -10.08 9.66
CA ASN A 144 5.09 -9.91 11.05
C ASN A 144 3.97 -9.54 12.02
N LEU A 145 2.88 -8.91 11.58
CA LEU A 145 1.90 -8.36 12.54
C LEU A 145 0.74 -9.32 12.79
N HIS A 146 -0.13 -9.49 11.82
CA HIS A 146 -1.34 -10.33 11.94
C HIS A 146 -1.55 -11.16 10.68
N THR A 147 -2.41 -12.15 10.78
CA THR A 147 -2.77 -12.99 9.63
C THR A 147 -3.52 -12.15 8.60
N ALA A 148 -2.83 -11.80 7.52
CA ALA A 148 -3.47 -11.20 6.35
C ALA A 148 -4.11 -12.29 5.48
N LYS A 149 -5.25 -12.01 4.88
CA LYS A 149 -5.88 -12.90 3.89
C LYS A 149 -5.11 -12.92 2.57
N GLY A 150 -4.48 -11.79 2.22
CA GLY A 150 -3.61 -11.66 1.06
C GLY A 150 -2.93 -10.30 1.00
N VAL A 151 -1.91 -10.19 0.15
CA VAL A 151 -1.20 -8.94 -0.12
C VAL A 151 -1.22 -8.65 -1.61
N ILE A 152 -1.49 -7.40 -1.94
CA ILE A 152 -1.41 -6.86 -3.29
C ILE A 152 -0.33 -5.79 -3.28
N THR A 153 0.58 -5.84 -4.23
CA THR A 153 1.62 -4.81 -4.38
C THR A 153 1.61 -4.25 -5.78
N GLU A 154 1.84 -2.96 -5.90
CA GLU A 154 1.94 -2.26 -7.19
C GLU A 154 3.20 -1.40 -7.23
N SER A 155 4.04 -1.64 -8.25
CA SER A 155 5.25 -0.85 -8.54
C SER A 155 6.16 -0.65 -7.31
N ILE A 156 6.39 -1.72 -6.53
CA ILE A 156 7.20 -1.66 -5.30
C ILE A 156 8.68 -1.97 -5.58
N PHE A 157 9.57 -1.42 -4.76
CA PHE A 157 11.01 -1.68 -4.85
C PHE A 157 11.44 -2.90 -4.03
N ALA A 158 12.56 -3.52 -4.40
CA ALA A 158 13.09 -4.73 -3.75
C ALA A 158 13.64 -4.45 -2.34
N SER A 159 14.43 -3.38 -2.21
CA SER A 159 14.99 -2.89 -0.94
C SER A 159 15.41 -1.44 -1.08
N GLY A 160 15.67 -0.77 0.04
CA GLY A 160 16.22 0.58 0.05
C GLY A 160 17.57 0.65 -0.68
N GLU A 161 18.43 -0.35 -0.50
CA GLU A 161 19.71 -0.48 -1.23
C GLU A 161 19.49 -0.54 -2.74
N ALA A 162 18.64 -1.44 -3.22
CA ALA A 162 18.36 -1.58 -4.64
C ALA A 162 17.74 -0.32 -5.25
N LEU A 163 16.88 0.39 -4.50
CA LEU A 163 16.27 1.65 -4.94
C LEU A 163 17.33 2.74 -5.16
N ILE A 164 18.31 2.86 -4.25
CA ILE A 164 19.40 3.82 -4.39
C ILE A 164 20.28 3.48 -5.56
N GLN A 165 20.66 2.21 -5.71
CA GLN A 165 21.53 1.77 -6.80
C GLN A 165 20.91 2.01 -8.18
N THR A 166 19.60 1.84 -8.32
CA THR A 166 18.91 2.10 -9.61
C THR A 166 18.63 3.58 -9.86
N GLY A 167 18.45 4.38 -8.79
CA GLY A 167 18.17 5.81 -8.89
C GLY A 167 19.40 6.72 -8.96
N THR A 168 20.62 6.19 -8.80
CA THR A 168 21.85 6.97 -8.81
C THR A 168 22.85 6.43 -9.83
N LEU A 169 23.59 7.34 -10.49
CA LEU A 169 24.70 6.99 -11.38
C LEU A 169 25.99 6.61 -10.62
N VAL A 170 25.97 6.69 -9.29
CA VAL A 170 27.12 6.47 -8.42
C VAL A 170 26.88 5.21 -7.59
N ASN A 171 27.80 4.27 -7.65
CA ASN A 171 27.72 3.04 -6.84
C ASN A 171 28.10 3.35 -5.37
N ILE A 172 27.17 3.97 -4.64
CA ILE A 172 27.30 4.31 -3.23
C ILE A 172 26.42 3.29 -2.45
N PRO A 173 26.94 2.64 -1.39
CA PRO A 173 26.12 1.80 -0.53
C PRO A 173 24.90 2.56 0.01
N GLY A 174 23.70 1.97 -0.12
CA GLY A 174 22.44 2.59 0.28
C GLY A 174 22.41 3.02 1.74
N SER A 175 23.16 2.34 2.62
CA SER A 175 23.31 2.67 4.05
C SER A 175 23.89 4.07 4.31
N TYR A 176 24.57 4.69 3.34
CA TYR A 176 25.02 6.09 3.44
C TYR A 176 23.88 7.09 3.21
N LEU A 177 22.85 6.70 2.47
CA LEU A 177 21.75 7.58 2.05
C LEU A 177 20.44 7.30 2.77
N LEU A 178 20.20 6.05 3.19
CA LEU A 178 19.01 5.62 3.95
C LEU A 178 19.42 5.06 5.31
N LYS A 179 18.60 5.31 6.32
CA LYS A 179 18.78 4.72 7.67
C LYS A 179 18.05 3.39 7.83
N GLY A 180 17.21 2.99 6.89
CA GLY A 180 16.43 1.76 6.91
C GLY A 180 16.82 0.81 5.79
N GLU A 181 16.47 -0.47 5.93
CA GLU A 181 16.70 -1.51 4.92
C GLU A 181 15.55 -1.57 3.91
N TYR A 182 14.31 -1.39 4.38
CA TYR A 182 13.09 -1.51 3.57
C TYR A 182 13.11 -2.79 2.71
N ASN A 183 13.45 -3.94 3.34
CA ASN A 183 13.76 -5.17 2.65
C ASN A 183 12.50 -5.96 2.24
N ASN A 184 11.88 -5.53 1.15
CA ASN A 184 10.66 -6.16 0.61
C ASN A 184 10.91 -7.59 0.10
N VAL A 185 12.12 -7.93 -0.33
CA VAL A 185 12.49 -9.30 -0.73
C VAL A 185 12.38 -10.26 0.45
N ALA A 186 12.99 -9.91 1.59
CA ALA A 186 12.94 -10.73 2.79
C ALA A 186 11.50 -10.85 3.34
N LEU A 187 10.73 -9.76 3.32
CA LEU A 187 9.33 -9.76 3.74
C LEU A 187 8.46 -10.64 2.85
N ALA A 188 8.64 -10.58 1.54
CA ALA A 188 7.92 -11.44 0.60
C ALA A 188 8.28 -12.93 0.77
N GLN A 189 9.51 -13.24 1.14
CA GLN A 189 9.94 -14.59 1.48
C GLN A 189 9.34 -15.07 2.81
N LYS A 190 9.16 -14.17 3.79
CA LYS A 190 8.65 -14.52 5.13
C LYS A 190 7.13 -14.70 5.17
N ARG A 191 6.36 -13.92 4.40
CA ARG A 191 4.89 -13.96 4.40
C ARG A 191 4.33 -15.36 4.16
N THR A 192 3.12 -15.63 4.66
CA THR A 192 2.43 -16.93 4.53
C THR A 192 1.13 -16.85 3.72
N CYS A 193 0.58 -15.66 3.47
CA CYS A 193 -0.64 -15.45 2.69
C CYS A 193 -0.36 -15.32 1.18
N PRO A 194 -1.37 -15.43 0.30
CA PRO A 194 -1.22 -15.16 -1.13
C PRO A 194 -0.67 -13.76 -1.46
N LEU A 195 0.08 -13.65 -2.57
CA LEU A 195 0.64 -12.40 -3.08
C LEU A 195 0.23 -12.18 -4.54
N LEU A 196 -0.36 -11.01 -4.81
CA LEU A 196 -0.55 -10.50 -6.16
C LEU A 196 0.37 -9.29 -6.35
N MET A 197 1.23 -9.35 -7.36
CA MET A 197 2.12 -8.26 -7.73
C MET A 197 1.72 -7.71 -9.09
N LEU A 198 1.56 -6.39 -9.18
CA LEU A 198 1.36 -5.64 -10.40
C LEU A 198 2.55 -4.70 -10.58
N HIS A 199 3.13 -4.63 -11.79
CA HIS A 199 4.28 -3.76 -12.01
C HIS A 199 4.35 -3.28 -13.45
N GLY A 200 4.69 -2.00 -13.64
CA GLY A 200 4.85 -1.41 -14.95
C GLY A 200 6.04 -2.00 -15.71
N GLY A 201 5.81 -2.45 -16.92
CA GLY A 201 6.87 -2.98 -17.78
C GLY A 201 7.85 -1.93 -18.28
N SER A 202 7.42 -0.66 -18.30
CA SER A 202 8.23 0.52 -18.70
C SER A 202 8.53 1.43 -17.51
N ASP A 203 8.41 0.94 -16.26
CA ASP A 203 8.77 1.68 -15.06
C ASP A 203 10.28 1.94 -15.04
N THR A 204 10.66 3.18 -15.29
CA THR A 204 12.08 3.63 -15.28
C THR A 204 12.52 4.10 -13.89
N PHE A 205 11.58 4.39 -12.99
CA PHE A 205 11.87 4.81 -11.62
C PHE A 205 12.16 3.60 -10.72
N ILE A 206 11.34 2.55 -10.83
CA ILE A 206 11.53 1.26 -10.13
C ILE A 206 11.55 0.15 -11.20
N PRO A 207 12.72 -0.08 -11.88
CA PRO A 207 12.80 -1.00 -13.00
C PRO A 207 12.34 -2.43 -12.66
N PHE A 208 11.43 -2.96 -13.48
CA PHE A 208 10.80 -4.27 -13.31
C PHE A 208 11.80 -5.40 -13.02
N ALA A 209 12.85 -5.49 -13.86
CA ALA A 209 13.80 -6.60 -13.80
C ALA A 209 14.63 -6.63 -12.51
N VAL A 210 14.89 -5.44 -11.92
CA VAL A 210 15.68 -5.33 -10.68
C VAL A 210 14.77 -5.52 -9.46
N HIS A 211 13.58 -4.97 -9.48
CA HIS A 211 12.74 -4.89 -8.28
C HIS A 211 11.63 -5.93 -8.24
N ALA A 212 10.69 -5.89 -9.18
CA ALA A 212 9.56 -6.82 -9.17
C ALA A 212 9.98 -8.27 -9.33
N GLN A 213 10.93 -8.54 -10.24
CA GLN A 213 11.42 -9.89 -10.48
C GLN A 213 12.14 -10.46 -9.25
N SER A 214 13.00 -9.68 -8.59
CA SER A 214 13.72 -10.12 -7.38
C SER A 214 12.78 -10.44 -6.22
N ILE A 215 11.75 -9.62 -6.00
CA ILE A 215 10.73 -9.87 -4.99
C ILE A 215 9.96 -11.15 -5.34
N TYR A 216 9.53 -11.26 -6.60
CA TYR A 216 8.76 -12.40 -7.05
C TYR A 216 9.55 -13.70 -6.90
N ASP A 217 10.82 -13.73 -7.32
CA ASP A 217 11.64 -14.94 -7.24
C ASP A 217 11.80 -15.42 -5.81
N ALA A 218 12.03 -14.51 -4.86
CA ALA A 218 12.18 -14.83 -3.44
C ALA A 218 10.87 -15.18 -2.73
N ALA A 219 9.74 -14.66 -3.20
CA ALA A 219 8.46 -14.82 -2.54
C ALA A 219 8.00 -16.28 -2.50
N ARG A 220 7.39 -16.72 -1.37
CA ARG A 220 6.76 -18.04 -1.24
C ARG A 220 5.49 -18.12 -2.09
N GLN A 221 5.08 -19.34 -2.43
CA GLN A 221 3.76 -19.62 -2.98
C GLN A 221 2.66 -19.45 -1.91
N PRO A 222 1.41 -19.16 -2.31
CA PRO A 222 1.00 -18.81 -3.68
C PRO A 222 1.36 -17.35 -4.02
N LYS A 223 1.82 -17.14 -5.25
CA LYS A 223 2.23 -15.83 -5.76
C LYS A 223 1.89 -15.67 -7.23
N THR A 224 1.50 -14.46 -7.62
CA THR A 224 1.26 -14.08 -9.02
C THR A 224 1.96 -12.76 -9.30
N LEU A 225 2.65 -12.66 -10.44
CA LEU A 225 3.24 -11.43 -10.94
C LEU A 225 2.63 -11.10 -12.29
N ILE A 226 2.12 -9.88 -12.42
CA ILE A 226 1.59 -9.33 -13.66
C ILE A 226 2.47 -8.14 -14.07
N LYS A 227 3.22 -8.33 -15.15
CA LYS A 227 3.92 -7.24 -15.82
C LYS A 227 2.95 -6.55 -16.76
N VAL A 228 2.74 -5.26 -16.57
CA VAL A 228 1.86 -4.45 -17.43
C VAL A 228 2.73 -3.72 -18.46
N ASP A 229 2.73 -4.24 -19.68
CA ASP A 229 3.55 -3.68 -20.74
C ASP A 229 3.13 -2.24 -21.07
N GLY A 230 4.11 -1.36 -21.29
CA GLY A 230 3.92 0.07 -21.56
C GLY A 230 3.57 0.92 -20.33
N ALA A 231 3.25 0.32 -19.18
CA ALA A 231 2.98 1.07 -17.96
C ALA A 231 4.27 1.61 -17.34
N GLU A 232 4.26 2.87 -16.99
CA GLU A 232 5.25 3.53 -16.13
C GLU A 232 4.87 3.38 -14.65
N HIS A 233 5.62 4.02 -13.74
CA HIS A 233 5.52 3.85 -12.29
C HIS A 233 4.09 4.00 -11.73
N GLU A 234 3.39 5.07 -12.07
CA GLU A 234 2.02 5.35 -11.59
C GLU A 234 0.93 4.87 -12.58
N GLY A 235 1.33 4.49 -13.78
CA GLY A 235 0.45 4.23 -14.92
C GLY A 235 -0.15 2.83 -15.00
N VAL A 236 0.09 1.95 -14.03
CA VAL A 236 -0.37 0.55 -14.05
C VAL A 236 -1.89 0.42 -14.24
N PRO A 237 -2.77 1.10 -13.47
CA PRO A 237 -4.21 0.96 -13.65
C PRO A 237 -4.69 1.43 -15.02
N GLN A 238 -4.11 2.52 -15.54
CA GLN A 238 -4.49 3.10 -16.82
C GLN A 238 -4.05 2.20 -17.99
N ALA A 239 -2.79 1.76 -17.99
CA ALA A 239 -2.23 0.95 -19.08
C ALA A 239 -2.83 -0.47 -19.09
N PHE A 240 -3.16 -1.02 -17.92
CA PHE A 240 -3.82 -2.31 -17.78
C PHE A 240 -5.30 -2.26 -18.17
N GLY A 241 -5.90 -1.05 -18.17
CA GLY A 241 -7.33 -0.81 -18.30
C GLY A 241 -8.05 -0.92 -16.95
N TYR A 242 -8.75 0.13 -16.56
CA TYR A 242 -9.36 0.23 -15.22
C TYR A 242 -10.27 -0.94 -14.87
N ASP A 243 -11.11 -1.39 -15.80
CA ASP A 243 -12.03 -2.52 -15.56
C ASP A 243 -11.26 -3.83 -15.36
N PHE A 244 -10.19 -4.03 -16.14
CA PHE A 244 -9.37 -5.23 -16.02
C PHE A 244 -8.58 -5.21 -14.70
N TYR A 245 -8.00 -4.08 -14.35
CA TYR A 245 -7.32 -3.85 -13.06
C TYR A 245 -8.25 -4.16 -11.88
N ILE A 246 -9.45 -3.58 -11.86
CA ILE A 246 -10.46 -3.81 -10.82
C ILE A 246 -10.85 -5.29 -10.78
N SER A 247 -11.07 -5.92 -11.95
CA SER A 247 -11.48 -7.33 -12.02
C SER A 247 -10.41 -8.27 -11.46
N ARG A 248 -9.12 -8.00 -11.70
CA ARG A 248 -8.01 -8.81 -11.18
C ARG A 248 -7.87 -8.72 -9.68
N ILE A 249 -7.99 -7.51 -9.12
CA ILE A 249 -7.97 -7.31 -7.67
C ILE A 249 -9.21 -7.96 -7.04
N ARG A 250 -10.40 -7.77 -7.63
CA ARG A 250 -11.64 -8.40 -7.17
C ARG A 250 -11.54 -9.93 -7.16
N ALA A 251 -11.00 -10.53 -8.22
CA ALA A 251 -10.77 -11.97 -8.28
C ALA A 251 -9.85 -12.45 -7.14
N PHE A 252 -8.75 -11.74 -6.92
CA PHE A 252 -7.80 -12.07 -5.86
C PHE A 252 -8.41 -12.00 -4.45
N ILE A 253 -9.17 -10.93 -4.13
CA ILE A 253 -9.80 -10.79 -2.81
C ILE A 253 -10.99 -11.72 -2.59
N ARG A 254 -11.51 -12.33 -3.65
CA ARG A 254 -12.59 -13.34 -3.58
C ARG A 254 -12.08 -14.78 -3.65
N GLY A 255 -10.78 -14.98 -3.78
CA GLY A 255 -10.15 -16.31 -3.84
C GLY A 255 -10.37 -17.06 -5.14
N ASN A 256 -10.60 -16.34 -6.25
CA ASN A 256 -10.84 -16.87 -7.61
C ASN A 256 -9.62 -16.69 -8.51
#